data_ce509072508967cdab0fe3377a0adc4b
#
_entry.id   ce509072508967cdab0fe3377a0adc4b
#
_cell.length_a   1.000
_cell.length_b   1.000
_cell.length_c   1.000
_cell.angle_alpha   90.00
_cell.angle_beta   90.00
_cell.angle_gamma   90.00
#
_symmetry.space_group_name_H-M   'P 1'
#
loop_
_entity.id
_entity.type
_entity.pdbx_description
1 polymer ?
#
loop_
_entity_poly.entity_id
_entity_poly.type
_entity_poly.pdbx_seq_one_letter_code
_entity_poly.pdbx_strand_id
1 'polypeptide(L)'
;MKEINRKSMNKSYIDIMRGLREDNDKTQQDIADFLGISQTMYARYERGANELPIRHLIKLCQYYHVSADYFLGLSKYINKKGKPC
;
A
#
# COMPACT_ATOMS: atom_id res chain seq x y z
N MET A 1 -12.31 -21.68 -8.91
CA MET A 1 -11.99 -21.35 -8.87
C MET A 1 -11.56 -20.98 -8.80
N LYS A 2 -11.31 -20.94 -8.80
CA LYS A 2 -10.73 -20.68 -8.65
C LYS A 2 -10.19 -19.97 -9.01
N GLU A 3 -9.80 -19.67 -9.29
CA GLU A 3 -9.21 -18.91 -9.56
C GLU A 3 -9.52 -17.99 -10.05
N ILE A 4 -9.90 -17.75 -10.30
CA ILE A 4 -10.26 -16.92 -10.84
C ILE A 4 -10.55 -15.74 -10.39
N ASN A 5 -10.98 -15.46 -9.93
CA ASN A 5 -11.19 -14.38 -9.45
C ASN A 5 -10.29 -13.92 -8.62
N ARG A 6 -9.44 -14.61 -8.38
CA ARG A 6 -8.44 -14.31 -7.62
C ARG A 6 -7.79 -13.14 -8.06
N LYS A 7 -7.70 -12.88 -9.29
CA LYS A 7 -7.06 -11.77 -9.72
C LYS A 7 -7.67 -10.58 -9.19
N SER A 8 -8.89 -10.37 -9.24
CA SER A 8 -9.47 -9.17 -8.77
C SER A 8 -9.55 -9.12 -7.29
N MET A 9 -9.54 -10.24 -6.63
CA MET A 9 -9.64 -10.21 -5.23
C MET A 9 -8.33 -10.18 -4.56
N ASN A 10 -7.31 -10.60 -5.24
CA ASN A 10 -6.00 -10.69 -4.64
C ASN A 10 -5.01 -9.75 -5.23
N LYS A 11 -5.30 -8.47 -5.13
CA LYS A 11 -4.37 -7.50 -5.59
C LYS A 11 -3.16 -7.58 -4.71
N SER A 12 -2.00 -7.42 -5.29
CA SER A 12 -0.78 -7.43 -4.52
C SER A 12 -0.70 -6.13 -3.72
N TYR A 13 0.12 -6.12 -2.67
CA TYR A 13 0.27 -4.92 -1.88
C TYR A 13 0.87 -3.79 -2.71
N ILE A 14 1.58 -4.13 -3.77
CA ILE A 14 2.16 -3.13 -4.65
C ILE A 14 1.07 -2.35 -5.36
N ASP A 15 0.08 -3.06 -5.87
CA ASP A 15 -1.03 -2.41 -6.56
C ASP A 15 -1.84 -1.57 -5.59
N ILE A 16 -2.05 -2.07 -4.38
CA ILE A 16 -2.81 -1.36 -3.38
C ILE A 16 -2.08 -0.10 -2.96
N MET A 17 -0.76 -0.21 -2.75
CA MET A 17 0.06 0.92 -2.36
C MET A 17 -0.03 2.03 -3.40
N ARG A 18 0.09 1.67 -4.67
CA ARG A 18 0.01 2.65 -5.74
C ARG A 18 -1.39 3.25 -5.82
N GLY A 19 -2.42 2.41 -5.67
CA GLY A 19 -3.79 2.88 -5.71
C GLY A 19 -4.09 3.87 -4.61
N LEU A 20 -3.60 3.60 -3.40
CA LEU A 20 -3.82 4.50 -2.28
C LEU A 20 -3.16 5.85 -2.55
N ARG A 21 -1.97 5.82 -3.12
CA ARG A 21 -1.28 7.05 -3.42
C ARG A 21 -2.06 7.87 -4.46
N GLU A 22 -2.47 7.20 -5.53
CA GLU A 22 -3.19 7.88 -6.60
C GLU A 22 -4.55 8.38 -6.15
N ASP A 23 -5.24 7.60 -5.34
CA ASP A 23 -6.55 7.98 -4.83
C ASP A 23 -6.47 9.21 -3.93
N ASN A 24 -5.32 9.44 -3.33
CA ASN A 24 -5.13 10.59 -2.47
C ASN A 24 -4.40 11.72 -3.18
N ASP A 25 -4.27 11.61 -4.50
CA ASP A 25 -3.64 12.64 -5.32
C ASP A 25 -2.22 12.99 -4.90
N LYS A 26 -1.46 11.97 -4.54
CA LYS A 26 -0.07 12.19 -4.13
C LYS A 26 0.86 11.69 -5.21
N THR A 27 2.00 12.36 -5.34
CA THR A 27 3.02 11.91 -6.28
C THR A 27 3.96 10.95 -5.55
N GLN A 28 4.77 10.24 -6.31
CA GLN A 28 5.78 9.38 -5.73
C GLN A 28 6.74 10.19 -4.87
N GLN A 29 7.04 11.41 -5.29
CA GLN A 29 7.95 12.27 -4.53
C GLN A 29 7.33 12.65 -3.18
N ASP A 30 6.02 12.91 -3.17
CA ASP A 30 5.33 13.25 -1.92
C ASP A 30 5.49 12.14 -0.91
N ILE A 31 5.29 10.91 -1.34
CA ILE A 31 5.37 9.78 -0.42
C ILE A 31 6.82 9.49 -0.04
N ALA A 32 7.74 9.64 -0.98
CA ALA A 32 9.14 9.45 -0.67
C ALA A 32 9.59 10.45 0.41
N ASP A 33 9.14 11.70 0.28
CA ASP A 33 9.47 12.73 1.26
C ASP A 33 8.90 12.37 2.63
N PHE A 34 7.67 11.87 2.64
CA PHE A 34 7.04 11.47 3.90
C PHE A 34 7.83 10.34 4.55
N LEU A 35 8.32 9.41 3.76
CA LEU A 35 9.07 8.27 4.29
C LEU A 35 10.54 8.60 4.57
N GLY A 36 11.00 9.74 4.08
CA GLY A 36 12.39 10.14 4.27
C GLY A 36 13.36 9.39 3.37
N ILE A 37 12.90 9.03 2.17
CA ILE A 37 13.73 8.30 1.21
C ILE A 37 13.69 9.01 -0.12
N SER A 38 14.51 8.57 -1.06
CA SER A 38 14.52 9.20 -2.38
C SER A 38 13.32 8.73 -3.20
N GLN A 39 12.95 9.55 -4.16
CA GLN A 39 11.85 9.18 -5.05
C GLN A 39 12.22 7.93 -5.84
N THR A 40 13.48 7.80 -6.23
CA THR A 40 13.93 6.62 -6.95
C THR A 40 13.72 5.35 -6.13
N MET A 41 14.04 5.42 -4.84
CA MET A 41 13.86 4.24 -3.98
C MET A 41 12.37 3.93 -3.82
N TYR A 42 11.54 4.95 -3.63
CA TYR A 42 10.10 4.70 -3.49
C TYR A 42 9.54 4.09 -4.77
N ALA A 43 10.01 4.57 -5.93
CA ALA A 43 9.56 4.03 -7.20
C ALA A 43 9.90 2.54 -7.32
N ARG A 44 11.01 2.13 -6.73
CA ARG A 44 11.40 0.72 -6.77
C ARG A 44 10.42 -0.12 -5.97
N TYR A 45 9.89 0.42 -4.88
CA TYR A 45 8.88 -0.29 -4.10
C TYR A 45 7.61 -0.46 -4.95
N GLU A 46 7.22 0.58 -5.68
CA GLU A 46 6.00 0.50 -6.48
C GLU A 46 6.15 -0.38 -7.72
N ARG A 47 7.38 -0.67 -8.12
CA ARG A 47 7.59 -1.56 -9.25
C ARG A 47 7.81 -2.99 -8.78
N GLY A 48 7.93 -3.20 -7.50
CA GLY A 48 8.22 -4.51 -6.97
C GLY A 48 9.69 -4.90 -7.08
N ALA A 49 10.57 -3.93 -7.41
CA ALA A 49 11.98 -4.22 -7.50
C ALA A 49 12.61 -4.45 -6.13
N ASN A 50 12.04 -3.81 -5.11
CA ASN A 50 12.49 -4.01 -3.73
C ASN A 50 11.27 -4.19 -2.86
N GLU A 51 11.38 -4.99 -1.82
CA GLU A 51 10.27 -5.17 -0.90
C GLU A 51 10.16 -3.98 0.02
N LEU A 52 8.94 -3.61 0.34
CA LEU A 52 8.69 -2.49 1.24
C LEU A 52 9.02 -2.91 2.66
N PRO A 53 9.93 -2.21 3.33
CA PRO A 53 10.24 -2.55 4.73
C PRO A 53 9.02 -2.36 5.62
N ILE A 54 8.94 -3.16 6.66
CA ILE A 54 7.81 -3.07 7.58
C ILE A 54 7.69 -1.69 8.22
N ARG A 55 8.82 -1.04 8.50
CA ARG A 55 8.76 0.28 9.11
C ARG A 55 8.07 1.29 8.20
N HIS A 56 8.21 1.12 6.88
CA HIS A 56 7.53 2.00 5.94
C HIS A 56 6.07 1.59 5.80
N LEU A 57 5.80 0.30 5.87
CA LEU A 57 4.44 -0.19 5.81
C LEU A 57 3.61 0.41 6.95
N ILE A 58 4.17 0.41 8.14
CA ILE A 58 3.47 0.97 9.30
C ILE A 58 3.16 2.44 9.08
N LYS A 59 4.15 3.19 8.61
CA LYS A 59 3.95 4.61 8.36
C LYS A 59 2.89 4.86 7.31
N LEU A 60 2.89 4.06 6.25
CA LEU A 60 1.92 4.26 5.19
C LEU A 60 0.52 3.89 5.62
N CYS A 61 0.38 2.86 6.44
CA CYS A 61 -0.93 2.50 6.97
C CYS A 61 -1.48 3.64 7.81
N GLN A 62 -0.63 4.27 8.61
CA GLN A 62 -1.05 5.39 9.41
C GLN A 62 -1.37 6.62 8.56
N TYR A 63 -0.58 6.82 7.54
CA TYR A 63 -0.76 7.97 6.64
C TYR A 63 -2.09 7.89 5.89
N TYR A 64 -2.42 6.71 5.40
CA TYR A 64 -3.64 6.52 4.62
C TYR A 64 -4.83 6.10 5.47
N HIS A 65 -4.62 5.86 6.75
CA HIS A 65 -5.68 5.41 7.67
C HIS A 65 -6.29 4.09 7.21
N VAL A 66 -5.45 3.15 6.87
CA VAL A 66 -5.90 1.82 6.48
C VAL A 66 -5.24 0.79 7.37
N SER A 67 -5.83 -0.38 7.45
CA SER A 67 -5.25 -1.47 8.23
C SER A 67 -4.13 -2.13 7.45
N ALA A 68 -3.23 -2.78 8.15
CA ALA A 68 -2.18 -3.53 7.50
C ALA A 68 -2.78 -4.67 6.67
N ASP A 69 -3.85 -5.27 7.15
CA ASP A 69 -4.51 -6.34 6.40
C ASP A 69 -4.99 -5.83 5.04
N TYR A 70 -5.58 -4.65 5.02
CA TYR A 70 -6.04 -4.10 3.76
C TYR A 70 -4.86 -3.79 2.86
N PHE A 71 -3.82 -3.15 3.43
CA PHE A 71 -2.66 -2.76 2.66
C PHE A 71 -1.98 -3.98 2.03
N LEU A 72 -1.95 -5.08 2.76
CA LEU A 72 -1.28 -6.28 2.31
C LEU A 72 -2.17 -7.16 1.41
N GLY A 73 -3.41 -6.75 1.22
CA GLY A 73 -4.31 -7.50 0.35
C GLY A 73 -4.97 -8.67 1.04
N LEU A 74 -4.91 -8.71 2.36
CA LEU A 74 -5.49 -9.81 3.11
C LEU A 74 -6.93 -9.58 3.52
N SER A 75 -7.41 -8.35 3.36
CA SER A 75 -8.77 -8.00 3.69
C SER A 75 -9.26 -6.97 2.69
N LYS A 76 -10.53 -7.04 2.31
CA LYS A 76 -11.06 -6.05 1.40
C LYS A 76 -11.61 -4.84 2.14
N TYR A 77 -11.57 -4.87 3.48
CA TYR A 77 -12.05 -3.76 4.26
C TYR A 77 -10.89 -2.85 4.63
N ILE A 78 -11.04 -1.57 4.37
CA ILE A 78 -10.01 -0.59 4.68
C ILE A 78 -9.72 -0.55 6.16
N ASN A 79 -10.76 -0.51 6.98
CA ASN A 79 -10.62 -0.55 8.41
C ASN A 79 -11.56 -1.57 8.92
N LYS A 80 -11.11 -2.38 9.88
CA LYS A 80 -11.93 -3.37 10.41
C LYS A 80 -12.88 -2.83 11.35
N LYS A 81 -14.11 -2.81 11.02
CA LYS A 81 -15.12 -2.46 11.96
C LYS A 81 -14.86 -1.33 12.86
N GLY A 82 -14.38 -0.29 12.38
CA GLY A 82 -14.16 0.84 13.19
C GLY A 82 -12.96 0.77 14.07
N LYS A 83 -12.19 -0.29 13.99
CA LYS A 83 -11.00 -0.37 14.73
C LYS A 83 -9.94 0.36 14.01
N PRO A 84 -9.12 1.05 14.69
CA PRO A 84 -8.03 1.76 14.06
C PRO A 84 -7.08 0.74 13.53
N CYS A 85 -6.32 1.16 12.59
CA CYS A 85 -5.35 0.33 11.97
C CYS A 85 -4.30 -0.12 12.93
#